data_92515b9521d658af10c53d2e599ada93
#
_entry.id   92515b9521d658af10c53d2e599ada93
#
_cell.length_a   1.000
_cell.length_b   1.000
_cell.length_c   1.000
_cell.angle_alpha   90.00
_cell.angle_beta   90.00
_cell.angle_gamma   90.00
#
_symmetry.space_group_name_H-M   'P 1'
#
loop_
_entity.id
_entity.type
_entity.pdbx_description
1 polymer ?
#
loop_
_entity_poly.entity_id
_entity_poly.type
_entity_poly.pdbx_seq_one_letter_code
_entity_poly.pdbx_strand_id
1 'polypeptide(L)'
;METTIETIKRELPRLLREEPELRRFVLDISREHFADRKWDEQNRKWDESRREFDRVHEEIMAQAKKHDRSVGALGARWGLQSEAAFRDALAGILEESFEVSVHNVREFDDGGEVFGRPDQVELDVIVKNGVLLILELKSSIDKAGMYIFERKARFYERRHDRKADRLIVISPMIDAKALQVAGDLGIETYGDSLEVPMR
;
A
#
# COMPACT_ATOMS: atom_id res chain seq x y z
N MET A 1 65.90 -24.72 22.64
CA MET A 1 64.72 -25.58 22.95
C MET A 1 63.72 -25.37 21.86
N GLU A 2 63.47 -26.43 21.13
CA GLU A 2 62.40 -26.41 20.11
C GLU A 2 61.04 -26.25 20.80
N THR A 3 60.21 -25.35 20.31
CA THR A 3 58.87 -25.15 20.94
C THR A 3 57.94 -26.30 20.62
N THR A 4 56.99 -26.60 21.50
CA THR A 4 55.97 -27.64 21.29
C THR A 4 55.23 -27.46 19.95
N ILE A 5 55.02 -26.21 19.53
CA ILE A 5 54.37 -25.87 18.26
C ILE A 5 55.23 -26.26 17.06
N GLU A 6 56.56 -26.06 17.11
CA GLU A 6 57.48 -26.45 16.05
C GLU A 6 57.54 -27.97 15.89
N THR A 7 57.59 -28.68 17.01
CA THR A 7 57.55 -30.17 17.02
C THR A 7 56.22 -30.65 16.40
N ILE A 8 55.06 -30.08 16.80
CA ILE A 8 53.75 -30.45 16.22
C ILE A 8 53.71 -30.20 14.72
N LYS A 9 54.17 -29.01 14.26
CA LYS A 9 54.19 -28.68 12.82
C LYS A 9 55.06 -29.65 12.00
N ARG A 10 56.11 -30.13 12.57
CA ARG A 10 57.03 -31.10 11.89
C ARG A 10 56.46 -32.51 11.83
N GLU A 11 55.90 -32.98 12.94
CA GLU A 11 55.45 -34.40 13.06
C GLU A 11 54.01 -34.59 12.56
N LEU A 12 53.14 -33.60 12.67
CA LEU A 12 51.71 -33.69 12.33
C LEU A 12 51.45 -34.21 10.90
N PRO A 13 52.15 -33.75 9.83
CA PRO A 13 51.93 -34.25 8.48
C PRO A 13 52.24 -35.75 8.30
N ARG A 14 53.18 -36.29 9.08
CA ARG A 14 53.50 -37.70 9.11
C ARG A 14 52.45 -38.46 9.84
N LEU A 15 52.06 -38.05 11.06
CA LEU A 15 51.05 -38.69 11.88
C LEU A 15 49.69 -38.74 11.20
N LEU A 16 49.31 -37.70 10.47
CA LEU A 16 48.06 -37.68 9.69
C LEU A 16 48.03 -38.69 8.54
N ARG A 17 49.22 -39.16 8.07
CA ARG A 17 49.33 -40.17 7.03
C ARG A 17 49.33 -41.57 7.63
N GLU A 18 49.96 -41.77 8.79
CA GLU A 18 50.17 -43.05 9.44
C GLU A 18 48.99 -43.45 10.33
N GLU A 19 48.27 -42.47 10.94
CA GLU A 19 47.22 -42.68 11.93
C GLU A 19 45.85 -42.20 11.38
N PRO A 20 44.99 -43.11 10.86
CA PRO A 20 43.70 -42.75 10.27
C PRO A 20 42.74 -42.10 11.28
N GLU A 21 42.80 -42.49 12.56
CA GLU A 21 41.92 -41.93 13.61
C GLU A 21 42.30 -40.50 13.95
N LEU A 22 43.57 -40.17 14.05
CA LEU A 22 44.08 -38.83 14.26
C LEU A 22 43.68 -37.93 13.08
N ARG A 23 43.80 -38.43 11.87
CA ARG A 23 43.33 -37.71 10.66
C ARG A 23 41.84 -37.38 10.71
N ARG A 24 41.03 -38.34 11.12
CA ARG A 24 39.58 -38.17 11.25
C ARG A 24 39.26 -37.10 12.29
N PHE A 25 39.88 -37.21 13.48
CA PHE A 25 39.72 -36.26 14.56
C PHE A 25 40.08 -34.80 14.17
N VAL A 26 41.22 -34.60 13.51
CA VAL A 26 41.66 -33.26 13.04
C VAL A 26 40.72 -32.73 11.97
N LEU A 27 40.19 -33.58 11.08
CA LEU A 27 39.21 -33.15 10.07
C LEU A 27 37.88 -32.75 10.71
N ASP A 28 37.42 -33.46 11.72
CA ASP A 28 36.16 -33.14 12.40
C ASP A 28 36.25 -31.79 13.16
N ILE A 29 37.32 -31.56 13.94
CA ILE A 29 37.59 -30.28 14.58
C ILE A 29 37.69 -29.15 13.55
N SER A 30 38.38 -29.41 12.42
CA SER A 30 38.51 -28.41 11.38
C SER A 30 37.15 -28.07 10.75
N ARG A 31 36.28 -29.07 10.50
CA ARG A 31 34.93 -28.86 9.96
C ARG A 31 34.06 -28.05 10.91
N GLU A 32 34.05 -28.37 12.20
CA GLU A 32 33.33 -27.59 13.22
C GLU A 32 33.81 -26.13 13.23
N HIS A 33 35.11 -25.91 13.32
CA HIS A 33 35.69 -24.56 13.37
C HIS A 33 35.43 -23.75 12.08
N PHE A 34 35.45 -24.38 10.92
CA PHE A 34 35.10 -23.72 9.65
C PHE A 34 33.60 -23.49 9.49
N ALA A 35 32.76 -24.39 10.02
CA ALA A 35 31.31 -24.19 10.04
C ALA A 35 30.94 -22.98 10.89
N ASP A 36 31.48 -22.88 12.11
CA ASP A 36 31.22 -21.76 13.02
C ASP A 36 31.66 -20.42 12.43
N ARG A 37 32.88 -20.35 11.88
CA ARG A 37 33.36 -19.11 11.24
C ARG A 37 32.53 -18.70 10.02
N LYS A 38 32.08 -19.64 9.23
CA LYS A 38 31.23 -19.38 8.06
C LYS A 38 29.85 -18.90 8.47
N TRP A 39 29.32 -19.45 9.57
CA TRP A 39 28.07 -19.06 10.17
C TRP A 39 28.13 -17.65 10.76
N ASP A 40 29.16 -17.33 11.51
CA ASP A 40 29.40 -16.00 12.09
C ASP A 40 29.57 -14.92 11.01
N GLU A 41 30.30 -15.22 9.94
CA GLU A 41 30.45 -14.32 8.80
C GLU A 41 29.14 -14.09 8.07
N GLN A 42 28.32 -15.13 7.92
CA GLN A 42 27.00 -15.05 7.29
C GLN A 42 26.02 -14.27 8.14
N ASN A 43 26.00 -14.47 9.45
CA ASN A 43 25.18 -13.71 10.39
C ASN A 43 25.56 -12.22 10.39
N ARG A 44 26.87 -11.91 10.38
CA ARG A 44 27.30 -10.51 10.29
C ARG A 44 26.83 -9.83 8.99
N LYS A 45 26.90 -10.51 7.85
CA LYS A 45 26.38 -10.00 6.57
C LYS A 45 24.87 -9.80 6.62
N TRP A 46 24.13 -10.70 7.28
CA TRP A 46 22.69 -10.56 7.50
C TRP A 46 22.35 -9.36 8.36
N ASP A 47 23.10 -9.12 9.43
CA ASP A 47 22.89 -7.97 10.31
C ASP A 47 23.23 -6.64 9.61
N GLU A 48 24.28 -6.61 8.81
CA GLU A 48 24.64 -5.45 7.98
C GLU A 48 23.54 -5.15 6.95
N SER A 49 23.08 -6.18 6.23
CA SER A 49 22.01 -6.05 5.23
C SER A 49 20.68 -5.59 5.86
N ARG A 50 20.34 -6.10 7.05
CA ARG A 50 19.15 -5.68 7.80
C ARG A 50 19.22 -4.21 8.18
N ARG A 51 20.36 -3.73 8.72
CA ARG A 51 20.53 -2.32 9.08
C ARG A 51 20.47 -1.40 7.86
N GLU A 52 20.99 -1.83 6.72
CA GLU A 52 20.88 -1.09 5.49
C GLU A 52 19.45 -1.03 4.96
N PHE A 53 18.71 -2.14 5.04
CA PHE A 53 17.30 -2.20 4.70
C PHE A 53 16.46 -1.28 5.59
N ASP A 54 16.68 -1.29 6.90
CA ASP A 54 15.97 -0.42 7.85
C ASP A 54 16.25 1.06 7.53
N ARG A 55 17.50 1.43 7.23
CA ARG A 55 17.87 2.79 6.84
C ARG A 55 17.17 3.23 5.54
N VAL A 56 17.20 2.38 4.50
CA VAL A 56 16.54 2.66 3.23
C VAL A 56 15.02 2.79 3.42
N HIS A 57 14.44 1.94 4.26
CA HIS A 57 13.02 2.02 4.60
C HIS A 57 12.67 3.35 5.29
N GLU A 58 13.46 3.79 6.26
CA GLU A 58 13.29 5.09 6.91
C GLU A 58 13.43 6.25 5.94
N GLU A 59 14.39 6.21 5.01
CA GLU A 59 14.57 7.22 3.98
C GLU A 59 13.36 7.27 3.02
N ILE A 60 12.85 6.12 2.59
CA ILE A 60 11.64 6.03 1.75
C ILE A 60 10.43 6.63 2.48
N MET A 61 10.23 6.29 3.75
CA MET A 61 9.12 6.83 4.56
C MET A 61 9.27 8.33 4.80
N ALA A 62 10.49 8.83 4.99
CA ALA A 62 10.76 10.26 5.11
C ALA A 62 10.51 11.02 3.80
N GLN A 63 10.88 10.44 2.66
CA GLN A 63 10.60 10.98 1.33
C GLN A 63 9.10 10.98 1.01
N ALA A 64 8.39 9.88 1.30
CA ALA A 64 6.94 9.80 1.14
C ALA A 64 6.24 10.89 1.95
N LYS A 65 6.62 11.07 3.23
CA LYS A 65 6.07 12.12 4.09
C LYS A 65 6.40 13.54 3.62
N LYS A 66 7.59 13.74 3.02
CA LYS A 66 7.97 15.04 2.42
C LYS A 66 7.19 15.29 1.13
N HIS A 67 6.97 14.26 0.33
CA HIS A 67 6.17 14.31 -0.90
C HIS A 67 4.70 14.65 -0.57
N ASP A 68 4.10 14.00 0.42
CA ASP A 68 2.74 14.28 0.89
C ASP A 68 2.58 15.72 1.35
N ARG A 69 3.58 16.26 2.07
CA ARG A 69 3.57 17.69 2.47
C ARG A 69 3.69 18.64 1.29
N SER A 70 4.50 18.29 0.29
CA SER A 70 4.69 19.10 -0.93
C SER A 70 3.45 19.07 -1.81
N VAL A 71 2.84 17.89 -1.98
CA VAL A 71 1.59 17.70 -2.73
C VAL A 71 0.43 18.38 -2.00
N GLY A 72 0.35 18.28 -0.67
CA GLY A 72 -0.66 18.97 0.14
C GLY A 72 -0.54 20.50 0.05
N ALA A 73 0.68 21.06 0.06
CA ALA A 73 0.91 22.49 -0.08
C ALA A 73 0.67 23.00 -1.51
N LEU A 74 1.00 22.21 -2.54
CA LEU A 74 0.67 22.46 -3.95
C LEU A 74 -0.82 22.23 -4.21
N GLY A 75 -1.42 21.19 -3.62
CA GLY A 75 -2.84 20.87 -3.76
C GLY A 75 -3.77 21.94 -3.27
N ALA A 76 -3.42 22.67 -2.19
CA ALA A 76 -4.18 23.81 -1.72
C ALA A 76 -4.19 24.99 -2.71
N ARG A 77 -3.17 25.11 -3.55
CA ARG A 77 -3.03 26.19 -4.55
C ARG A 77 -3.58 25.80 -5.94
N TRP A 78 -3.67 24.50 -6.24
CA TRP A 78 -4.10 23.94 -7.53
C TRP A 78 -5.35 23.04 -7.39
N GLY A 79 -5.95 23.00 -6.20
CA GLY A 79 -6.87 21.98 -5.73
C GLY A 79 -8.07 21.67 -6.61
N LEU A 80 -8.70 22.66 -7.24
CA LEU A 80 -9.89 22.41 -8.05
C LEU A 80 -9.56 21.83 -9.43
N GLN A 81 -8.48 22.27 -10.07
CA GLN A 81 -8.09 21.74 -11.38
C GLN A 81 -7.41 20.37 -11.29
N SER A 82 -6.63 20.14 -10.23
CA SER A 82 -5.98 18.85 -10.01
C SER A 82 -6.96 17.75 -9.59
N GLU A 83 -7.95 18.07 -8.76
CA GLU A 83 -8.98 17.12 -8.33
C GLU A 83 -9.88 16.70 -9.51
N ALA A 84 -10.30 17.64 -10.36
CA ALA A 84 -11.07 17.34 -11.56
C ALA A 84 -10.26 16.46 -12.52
N ALA A 85 -8.99 16.79 -12.79
CA ALA A 85 -8.12 16.02 -13.67
C ALA A 85 -7.86 14.61 -13.10
N PHE A 86 -7.70 14.48 -11.79
CA PHE A 86 -7.54 13.21 -11.11
C PHE A 86 -8.80 12.33 -11.25
N ARG A 87 -9.97 12.92 -10.99
CA ARG A 87 -11.26 12.26 -11.17
C ARG A 87 -11.46 11.79 -12.62
N ASP A 88 -11.18 12.67 -13.59
CA ASP A 88 -11.35 12.36 -15.01
C ASP A 88 -10.40 11.23 -15.46
N ALA A 89 -9.18 11.18 -14.92
CA ALA A 89 -8.25 10.08 -15.17
C ALA A 89 -8.76 8.75 -14.61
N LEU A 90 -9.28 8.73 -13.38
CA LEU A 90 -9.86 7.52 -12.78
C LEU A 90 -11.12 7.08 -13.53
N ALA A 91 -11.98 7.99 -13.93
CA ALA A 91 -13.15 7.70 -14.74
C ALA A 91 -12.75 7.08 -16.08
N GLY A 92 -11.75 7.65 -16.78
CA GLY A 92 -11.24 7.11 -18.03
C GLY A 92 -10.68 5.68 -17.90
N ILE A 93 -9.99 5.37 -16.80
CA ILE A 93 -9.52 4.01 -16.51
C ILE A 93 -10.69 3.05 -16.33
N LEU A 94 -11.74 3.46 -15.61
CA LEU A 94 -12.95 2.64 -15.44
C LEU A 94 -13.65 2.38 -16.77
N GLU A 95 -13.81 3.39 -17.60
CA GLU A 95 -14.45 3.31 -18.90
C GLU A 95 -13.71 2.37 -19.86
N GLU A 96 -12.39 2.52 -19.94
CA GLU A 96 -11.55 1.72 -20.83
C GLU A 96 -11.42 0.26 -20.35
N SER A 97 -11.22 0.05 -19.02
CA SER A 97 -10.96 -1.28 -18.50
C SER A 97 -12.21 -2.15 -18.34
N PHE A 98 -13.39 -1.54 -18.17
CA PHE A 98 -14.62 -2.26 -17.86
C PHE A 98 -15.76 -2.06 -18.85
N GLU A 99 -15.51 -1.33 -19.96
CA GLU A 99 -16.53 -1.02 -20.96
C GLU A 99 -17.81 -0.42 -20.35
N VAL A 100 -17.64 0.56 -19.49
CA VAL A 100 -18.72 1.30 -18.83
C VAL A 100 -18.66 2.77 -19.24
N SER A 101 -19.73 3.52 -18.96
CA SER A 101 -19.70 4.99 -19.05
C SER A 101 -19.86 5.57 -17.65
N VAL A 102 -18.95 6.45 -17.26
CA VAL A 102 -19.01 7.20 -16.00
C VAL A 102 -19.70 8.52 -16.27
N HIS A 103 -20.84 8.72 -15.64
CA HIS A 103 -21.63 9.96 -15.75
C HIS A 103 -21.41 10.84 -14.54
N ASN A 104 -20.81 12.02 -14.73
CA ASN A 104 -20.77 13.04 -13.69
C ASN A 104 -22.12 13.72 -13.58
N VAL A 105 -22.80 13.51 -12.46
CA VAL A 105 -24.12 14.08 -12.16
C VAL A 105 -23.94 15.30 -11.29
N ARG A 106 -24.57 16.42 -11.68
CA ARG A 106 -24.59 17.67 -10.93
C ARG A 106 -26.02 18.09 -10.71
N GLU A 107 -26.43 18.15 -9.47
CA GLU A 107 -27.79 18.52 -9.06
C GLU A 107 -27.76 19.53 -7.93
N PHE A 108 -28.80 20.34 -7.82
CA PHE A 108 -28.88 21.33 -6.76
C PHE A 108 -29.75 20.79 -5.61
N ASP A 109 -29.19 20.80 -4.41
CA ASP A 109 -29.88 20.40 -3.18
C ASP A 109 -30.54 21.65 -2.53
N ASP A 110 -31.77 21.93 -2.91
CA ASP A 110 -32.55 23.07 -2.40
C ASP A 110 -32.84 22.94 -0.90
N GLY A 111 -32.94 21.72 -0.41
CA GLY A 111 -33.27 21.40 0.99
C GLY A 111 -32.07 21.44 1.93
N GLY A 112 -30.84 21.44 1.38
CA GLY A 112 -29.61 21.39 2.20
C GLY A 112 -29.39 20.04 2.90
N GLU A 113 -29.89 18.95 2.32
CA GLU A 113 -29.82 17.61 2.91
C GLU A 113 -28.40 17.08 2.99
N VAL A 114 -27.55 17.43 2.02
CA VAL A 114 -26.16 16.93 1.92
C VAL A 114 -25.23 17.75 2.81
N PHE A 115 -25.24 19.06 2.66
CA PHE A 115 -24.27 19.97 3.32
C PHE A 115 -24.86 20.76 4.49
N GLY A 116 -26.14 20.58 4.84
CA GLY A 116 -26.86 21.35 5.85
C GLY A 116 -27.25 22.77 5.39
N ARG A 117 -27.08 23.06 4.11
CA ARG A 117 -27.50 24.30 3.41
C ARG A 117 -27.71 23.99 1.94
N PRO A 118 -28.52 24.78 1.22
CA PRO A 118 -28.65 24.63 -0.23
C PRO A 118 -27.28 24.79 -0.91
N ASP A 119 -26.94 23.79 -1.73
CA ASP A 119 -25.67 23.76 -2.45
C ASP A 119 -25.73 22.79 -3.64
N GLN A 120 -24.75 22.87 -4.53
CA GLN A 120 -24.59 21.92 -5.62
C GLN A 120 -24.03 20.60 -5.11
N VAL A 121 -24.68 19.49 -5.47
CA VAL A 121 -24.22 18.13 -5.24
C VAL A 121 -23.66 17.57 -6.52
N GLU A 122 -22.44 17.03 -6.43
CA GLU A 122 -21.75 16.39 -7.53
C GLU A 122 -21.34 14.98 -7.12
N LEU A 123 -21.59 14.00 -7.99
CA LEU A 123 -21.21 12.59 -7.81
C LEU A 123 -21.08 11.88 -9.16
N ASP A 124 -20.36 10.78 -9.18
CA ASP A 124 -20.16 9.97 -10.37
C ASP A 124 -21.05 8.73 -10.32
N VAL A 125 -21.67 8.40 -11.46
CA VAL A 125 -22.66 7.32 -11.58
C VAL A 125 -22.30 6.42 -12.76
N ILE A 126 -22.38 5.13 -12.55
CA ILE A 126 -22.30 4.12 -13.60
C ILE A 126 -23.61 3.33 -13.63
N VAL A 127 -24.18 3.18 -14.82
CA VAL A 127 -25.31 2.27 -15.05
C VAL A 127 -24.88 1.22 -16.08
N LYS A 128 -24.81 -0.04 -15.64
CA LYS A 128 -24.46 -1.16 -16.53
C LYS A 128 -25.42 -2.31 -16.31
N ASN A 129 -26.10 -2.77 -17.36
CA ASN A 129 -27.03 -3.90 -17.34
C ASN A 129 -28.12 -3.78 -16.26
N GLY A 130 -28.60 -2.56 -16.01
CA GLY A 130 -29.61 -2.30 -14.97
C GLY A 130 -29.03 -2.06 -13.57
N VAL A 131 -27.77 -2.36 -13.32
CA VAL A 131 -27.07 -2.12 -12.06
C VAL A 131 -26.69 -0.65 -11.94
N LEU A 132 -26.96 -0.03 -10.81
CA LEU A 132 -26.62 1.35 -10.48
C LEU A 132 -25.45 1.36 -9.49
N LEU A 133 -24.32 1.91 -9.91
CA LEU A 133 -23.18 2.17 -9.03
C LEU A 133 -23.08 3.68 -8.81
N ILE A 134 -22.95 4.11 -7.57
CA ILE A 134 -22.64 5.52 -7.22
C ILE A 134 -21.21 5.56 -6.69
N LEU A 135 -20.40 6.45 -7.26
CA LEU A 135 -18.98 6.54 -6.97
C LEU A 135 -18.57 7.93 -6.46
N GLU A 136 -17.53 7.96 -5.66
CA GLU A 136 -16.76 9.16 -5.35
C GLU A 136 -15.30 8.92 -5.74
N LEU A 137 -14.81 9.67 -6.73
CA LEU A 137 -13.45 9.58 -7.25
C LEU A 137 -12.65 10.76 -6.71
N LYS A 138 -11.72 10.50 -5.79
CA LYS A 138 -10.95 11.55 -5.09
C LYS A 138 -9.48 11.17 -4.89
N SER A 139 -8.62 12.19 -4.88
CA SER A 139 -7.20 12.03 -4.55
C SER A 139 -6.99 11.65 -3.08
N SER A 140 -7.87 12.12 -2.19
CA SER A 140 -7.88 11.73 -0.77
C SER A 140 -9.28 11.85 -0.17
N ILE A 141 -9.59 11.00 0.82
CA ILE A 141 -10.85 11.06 1.55
C ILE A 141 -10.65 10.81 3.03
N ASP A 142 -11.25 11.66 3.84
CA ASP A 142 -11.28 11.58 5.29
C ASP A 142 -12.64 11.09 5.81
N LYS A 143 -12.75 10.96 7.14
CA LYS A 143 -14.00 10.56 7.81
C LYS A 143 -15.18 11.45 7.44
N ALA A 144 -15.00 12.76 7.35
CA ALA A 144 -16.08 13.70 7.04
C ALA A 144 -16.53 13.56 5.58
N GLY A 145 -15.56 13.39 4.67
CA GLY A 145 -15.82 13.12 3.25
C GLY A 145 -16.63 11.83 3.03
N MET A 146 -16.38 10.77 3.82
CA MET A 146 -17.11 9.53 3.73
C MET A 146 -18.61 9.71 4.11
N TYR A 147 -18.91 10.44 5.18
CA TYR A 147 -20.29 10.77 5.54
C TYR A 147 -20.99 11.70 4.52
N ILE A 148 -20.22 12.62 3.92
CA ILE A 148 -20.76 13.49 2.87
C ILE A 148 -21.10 12.64 1.63
N PHE A 149 -20.25 11.73 1.23
CA PHE A 149 -20.51 10.83 0.12
C PHE A 149 -21.77 9.99 0.35
N GLU A 150 -21.94 9.42 1.53
CA GLU A 150 -23.16 8.69 1.88
C GLU A 150 -24.39 9.57 1.71
N ARG A 151 -24.40 10.80 2.23
CA ARG A 151 -25.51 11.73 2.09
C ARG A 151 -25.80 12.11 0.63
N LYS A 152 -24.77 12.34 -0.18
CA LYS A 152 -24.89 12.56 -1.63
C LYS A 152 -25.59 11.38 -2.31
N ALA A 153 -25.16 10.15 -1.99
CA ALA A 153 -25.76 8.94 -2.55
C ALA A 153 -27.25 8.82 -2.17
N ARG A 154 -27.59 9.05 -0.89
CA ARG A 154 -29.01 9.02 -0.44
C ARG A 154 -29.85 10.14 -1.06
N PHE A 155 -29.27 11.32 -1.27
CA PHE A 155 -29.91 12.41 -1.98
C PHE A 155 -30.23 12.00 -3.43
N TYR A 156 -29.27 11.42 -4.14
CA TYR A 156 -29.46 10.95 -5.50
C TYR A 156 -30.54 9.85 -5.58
N GLU A 157 -30.47 8.85 -4.71
CA GLU A 157 -31.46 7.74 -4.65
C GLU A 157 -32.88 8.26 -4.49
N ARG A 158 -33.12 9.20 -3.56
CA ARG A 158 -34.43 9.79 -3.34
C ARG A 158 -34.94 10.60 -4.52
N ARG A 159 -34.03 11.38 -5.14
CA ARG A 159 -34.39 12.27 -6.25
C ARG A 159 -34.76 11.49 -7.52
N HIS A 160 -34.11 10.35 -7.74
CA HIS A 160 -34.32 9.50 -8.92
C HIS A 160 -35.22 8.28 -8.64
N ASP A 161 -35.78 8.17 -7.44
CA ASP A 161 -36.55 7.00 -7.00
C ASP A 161 -35.90 5.67 -7.37
N ARG A 162 -34.57 5.61 -7.16
CA ARG A 162 -33.75 4.47 -7.54
C ARG A 162 -32.69 4.20 -6.48
N LYS A 163 -32.63 2.98 -5.98
CA LYS A 163 -31.60 2.57 -5.02
C LYS A 163 -30.32 2.14 -5.73
N ALA A 164 -29.17 2.58 -5.22
CA ALA A 164 -27.88 2.11 -5.69
C ALA A 164 -27.67 0.66 -5.25
N ASP A 165 -27.14 -0.14 -6.17
CA ASP A 165 -26.74 -1.52 -5.88
C ASP A 165 -25.41 -1.53 -5.11
N ARG A 166 -24.50 -0.57 -5.41
CA ARG A 166 -23.23 -0.43 -4.72
C ARG A 166 -22.85 1.04 -4.56
N LEU A 167 -22.26 1.36 -3.41
CA LEU A 167 -21.61 2.65 -3.13
C LEU A 167 -20.12 2.43 -3.07
N ILE A 168 -19.35 3.17 -3.86
CA ILE A 168 -17.93 2.92 -4.08
C ILE A 168 -17.13 4.21 -3.92
N VAL A 169 -16.07 4.16 -3.14
CA VAL A 169 -15.06 5.22 -3.07
C VAL A 169 -13.75 4.71 -3.66
N ILE A 170 -13.19 5.45 -4.60
CA ILE A 170 -11.88 5.17 -5.18
C ILE A 170 -10.93 6.31 -4.84
N SER A 171 -9.91 6.01 -4.05
CA SER A 171 -8.93 7.01 -3.61
C SER A 171 -7.62 6.33 -3.19
N PRO A 172 -6.46 6.78 -3.68
CA PRO A 172 -5.16 6.28 -3.23
C PRO A 172 -4.83 6.65 -1.78
N MET A 173 -5.57 7.61 -1.19
CA MET A 173 -5.35 8.06 0.18
C MET A 173 -6.66 8.07 0.95
N ILE A 174 -6.95 6.97 1.65
CA ILE A 174 -8.11 6.83 2.52
C ILE A 174 -7.65 6.83 3.98
N ASP A 175 -8.15 7.78 4.77
CA ASP A 175 -7.87 7.85 6.21
C ASP A 175 -8.38 6.60 6.94
N ALA A 176 -7.66 6.11 7.94
CA ALA A 176 -8.03 4.91 8.70
C ALA A 176 -9.42 5.03 9.36
N LYS A 177 -9.81 6.23 9.80
CA LYS A 177 -11.16 6.48 10.36
C LYS A 177 -12.22 6.51 9.25
N ALA A 178 -11.86 6.94 8.04
CA ALA A 178 -12.74 6.87 6.88
C ALA A 178 -13.02 5.42 6.47
N LEU A 179 -12.02 4.54 6.48
CA LEU A 179 -12.19 3.10 6.22
C LEU A 179 -13.17 2.45 7.22
N GLN A 180 -13.06 2.80 8.50
CA GLN A 180 -13.98 2.30 9.53
C GLN A 180 -15.41 2.74 9.26
N VAL A 181 -15.60 4.02 8.94
CA VAL A 181 -16.95 4.57 8.59
C VAL A 181 -17.48 3.94 7.30
N ALA A 182 -16.65 3.72 6.31
CA ALA A 182 -17.06 3.05 5.07
C ALA A 182 -17.61 1.65 5.36
N GLY A 183 -16.95 0.87 6.20
CA GLY A 183 -17.43 -0.44 6.65
C GLY A 183 -18.79 -0.36 7.36
N ASP A 184 -18.95 0.60 8.26
CA ASP A 184 -20.21 0.82 8.98
C ASP A 184 -21.39 1.22 8.07
N LEU A 185 -21.10 1.95 6.98
CA LEU A 185 -22.09 2.44 6.01
C LEU A 185 -22.31 1.51 4.81
N GLY A 186 -21.55 0.41 4.71
CA GLY A 186 -21.62 -0.50 3.58
C GLY A 186 -21.05 0.11 2.28
N ILE A 187 -20.08 1.01 2.40
CA ILE A 187 -19.39 1.65 1.29
C ILE A 187 -18.13 0.84 0.98
N GLU A 188 -17.97 0.44 -0.27
CA GLU A 188 -16.79 -0.24 -0.75
C GLU A 188 -15.66 0.77 -1.03
N THR A 189 -14.43 0.41 -0.69
CA THR A 189 -13.27 1.30 -0.86
C THR A 189 -12.16 0.61 -1.63
N TYR A 190 -11.59 1.32 -2.61
CA TYR A 190 -10.51 0.84 -3.45
C TYR A 190 -9.41 1.89 -3.56
N GLY A 191 -8.15 1.43 -3.60
CA GLY A 191 -6.98 2.30 -3.79
C GLY A 191 -6.80 2.73 -5.25
N ASP A 192 -7.28 1.91 -6.18
CA ASP A 192 -7.19 2.12 -7.63
C ASP A 192 -8.48 1.68 -8.33
N SER A 193 -8.75 2.29 -9.48
CA SER A 193 -9.91 1.97 -10.35
C SER A 193 -9.87 0.53 -10.89
N LEU A 194 -8.68 -0.05 -11.08
CA LEU A 194 -8.50 -1.42 -11.58
C LEU A 194 -8.84 -2.50 -10.53
N GLU A 195 -8.88 -2.13 -9.26
CA GLU A 195 -9.22 -3.05 -8.17
C GLU A 195 -10.74 -3.29 -8.03
N VAL A 196 -11.58 -2.46 -8.68
CA VAL A 196 -13.04 -2.53 -8.56
C VAL A 196 -13.58 -3.73 -9.32
N PRO A 197 -14.22 -4.72 -8.65
CA PRO A 197 -14.85 -5.85 -9.34
C PRO A 197 -16.16 -5.40 -9.99
N MET A 198 -16.18 -5.26 -11.29
CA MET A 198 -17.35 -4.85 -12.11
C MET A 198 -18.20 -6.06 -12.56
N ARG A 199 -18.49 -6.99 -11.62
CA ARG A 199 -19.34 -8.15 -11.90
C ARG A 199 -20.78 -7.88 -11.56
#